data_b78e204dc95299bbd349ab3b3ae4802a
#
_entry.id   b78e204dc95299bbd349ab3b3ae4802a
#
_cell.length_a   1.000
_cell.length_b   1.000
_cell.length_c   1.000
_cell.angle_alpha   90.00
_cell.angle_beta   90.00
_cell.angle_gamma   90.00
#
_symmetry.space_group_name_H-M   'P 1'
#
loop_
_entity.id
_entity.type
_entity.pdbx_description
1 polymer ?
#
loop_
_entity_poly.entity_id
_entity_poly.type
_entity_poly.pdbx_seq_one_letter_code
_entity_poly.pdbx_strand_id
1 'polypeptide(L)'
;MINAIVNYLDDTFGALADPTRRRVVELLQHGPRRASDIAVGAGMSRPAMSRHLKVLRDRGLVDVEMLTDDARGRLYRLRPDRLVALQAWLDQVQAYWAQQLGSFKEHAERTRGGSSRP
;
A
#
# COMPACT_ATOMS: atom_id res chain seq x y z
N MET A 1 11.66 -16.38 -9.06
CA MET A 1 10.53 -16.21 -8.15
C MET A 1 10.79 -15.17 -7.07
N ILE A 2 11.88 -15.26 -6.34
CA ILE A 2 12.26 -14.28 -5.31
C ILE A 2 12.43 -12.88 -5.91
N ASN A 3 13.06 -12.78 -7.08
CA ASN A 3 13.27 -11.49 -7.75
C ASN A 3 11.96 -10.81 -8.15
N ALA A 4 10.96 -11.59 -8.57
CA ALA A 4 9.65 -11.03 -8.95
C ALA A 4 8.93 -10.44 -7.72
N ILE A 5 9.01 -11.12 -6.59
CA ILE A 5 8.40 -10.64 -5.33
C ILE A 5 9.09 -9.36 -4.86
N VAL A 6 10.42 -9.33 -4.90
CA VAL A 6 11.20 -8.15 -4.53
C VAL A 6 10.85 -6.97 -5.44
N ASN A 7 10.73 -7.20 -6.76
CA ASN A 7 10.36 -6.15 -7.70
C ASN A 7 8.95 -5.63 -7.42
N TYR A 8 8.02 -6.51 -7.07
CA TYR A 8 6.65 -6.11 -6.72
C TYR A 8 6.63 -5.23 -5.47
N LEU A 9 7.39 -5.59 -4.46
CA LEU A 9 7.48 -4.81 -3.23
C LEU A 9 8.13 -3.46 -3.50
N ASP A 10 9.22 -3.43 -4.26
CA ASP A 10 9.90 -2.17 -4.60
C ASP A 10 8.98 -1.24 -5.39
N ASP A 11 8.24 -1.77 -6.36
CA ASP A 11 7.24 -1.00 -7.11
C ASP A 11 6.17 -0.43 -6.19
N THR A 12 5.67 -1.25 -5.28
CA THR A 12 4.64 -0.83 -4.33
C THR A 12 5.15 0.26 -3.41
N PHE A 13 6.32 0.07 -2.81
CA PHE A 13 6.92 1.07 -1.94
C PHE A 13 7.23 2.36 -2.69
N GLY A 14 7.77 2.26 -3.91
CA GLY A 14 8.04 3.43 -4.74
C GLY A 14 6.78 4.21 -5.07
N ALA A 15 5.71 3.53 -5.42
CA ALA A 15 4.43 4.18 -5.70
C ALA A 15 3.86 4.84 -4.45
N LEU A 16 3.95 4.19 -3.30
CA LEU A 16 3.37 4.67 -2.05
C LEU A 16 4.28 5.65 -1.29
N ALA A 17 5.48 5.94 -1.80
CA ALA A 17 6.37 6.91 -1.18
C ALA A 17 5.85 8.34 -1.23
N ASP A 18 4.96 8.64 -2.17
CA ASP A 18 4.37 9.97 -2.33
C ASP A 18 3.03 10.04 -1.59
N PRO A 19 2.80 11.09 -0.77
CA PRO A 19 1.57 11.20 0.01
C PRO A 19 0.32 11.35 -0.84
N THR A 20 0.41 11.99 -2.00
CA THR A 20 -0.72 12.12 -2.91
C THR A 20 -1.13 10.76 -3.47
N ARG A 21 -0.16 9.94 -3.84
CA ARG A 21 -0.46 8.60 -4.35
C ARG A 21 -1.06 7.71 -3.27
N ARG A 22 -0.60 7.82 -2.01
CA ARG A 22 -1.27 7.12 -0.90
C ARG A 22 -2.72 7.57 -0.76
N ARG A 23 -2.98 8.86 -0.90
CA ARG A 23 -4.35 9.38 -0.86
C ARG A 23 -5.22 8.80 -1.97
N VAL A 24 -4.67 8.65 -3.18
CA VAL A 24 -5.38 8.03 -4.30
C VAL A 24 -5.75 6.58 -3.97
N VAL A 25 -4.82 5.83 -3.41
CA VAL A 25 -5.09 4.45 -2.99
C VAL A 25 -6.22 4.40 -1.97
N GLU A 26 -6.21 5.30 -0.98
CA GLU A 26 -7.28 5.39 0.02
C GLU A 26 -8.63 5.71 -0.62
N LEU A 27 -8.66 6.62 -1.59
CA LEU A 27 -9.90 6.97 -2.28
C LEU A 27 -10.44 5.78 -3.08
N LEU A 28 -9.56 5.03 -3.74
CA LEU A 28 -9.95 3.92 -4.59
C LEU A 28 -10.34 2.66 -3.81
N GLN A 29 -10.01 2.59 -2.52
CA GLN A 29 -10.44 1.44 -1.71
C GLN A 29 -11.96 1.37 -1.54
N HIS A 30 -12.66 2.48 -1.76
CA HIS A 30 -14.12 2.54 -1.68
C HIS A 30 -14.79 2.18 -3.02
N GLY A 31 -14.03 1.90 -4.05
CA GLY A 31 -14.52 1.50 -5.37
C GLY A 31 -13.86 2.29 -6.49
N PRO A 32 -14.09 1.86 -7.73
CA PRO A 32 -13.53 2.54 -8.89
C PRO A 32 -14.02 3.98 -9.01
N ARG A 33 -13.14 4.87 -9.54
CA ARG A 33 -13.46 6.29 -9.70
C ARG A 33 -12.86 6.82 -11.00
N ARG A 34 -13.47 7.86 -11.53
CA ARG A 34 -12.93 8.59 -12.67
C ARG A 34 -11.77 9.47 -12.23
N ALA A 35 -10.86 9.76 -13.16
CA ALA A 35 -9.71 10.62 -12.89
C ALA A 35 -10.11 11.99 -12.35
N SER A 36 -11.18 12.57 -12.88
CA SER A 36 -11.70 13.86 -12.41
C SER A 36 -12.14 13.81 -10.94
N ASP A 37 -12.80 12.73 -10.55
CA ASP A 37 -13.29 12.56 -9.18
C ASP A 37 -12.11 12.33 -8.22
N ILE A 38 -11.10 11.59 -8.67
CA ILE A 38 -9.88 11.38 -7.90
C ILE A 38 -9.14 12.71 -7.68
N ALA A 39 -9.03 13.51 -8.73
CA ALA A 39 -8.38 14.83 -8.66
C ALA A 39 -9.08 15.74 -7.65
N VAL A 40 -10.41 15.79 -7.69
CA VAL A 40 -11.20 16.56 -6.73
C VAL A 40 -10.98 16.05 -5.31
N GLY A 41 -11.06 14.74 -5.13
CA GLY A 41 -10.89 14.13 -3.80
C GLY A 41 -9.51 14.33 -3.21
N ALA A 42 -8.48 14.50 -4.06
CA ALA A 42 -7.12 14.75 -3.63
C ALA A 42 -6.75 16.23 -3.61
N GLY A 43 -7.66 17.11 -4.03
CA GLY A 43 -7.41 18.55 -4.08
C GLY A 43 -6.32 18.93 -5.08
N MET A 44 -6.30 18.30 -6.23
CA MET A 44 -5.22 18.43 -7.21
C MET A 44 -5.78 18.67 -8.61
N SER A 45 -5.00 19.34 -9.45
CA SER A 45 -5.36 19.55 -10.85
C SER A 45 -5.37 18.22 -11.62
N ARG A 46 -6.15 18.16 -12.71
CA ARG A 46 -6.21 16.95 -13.54
C ARG A 46 -4.86 16.59 -14.17
N PRO A 47 -4.08 17.53 -14.72
CA PRO A 47 -2.76 17.18 -15.27
C PRO A 47 -1.81 16.61 -14.22
N ALA A 48 -1.80 17.18 -13.02
CA ALA A 48 -0.95 16.66 -11.93
C ALA A 48 -1.42 15.27 -11.50
N MET A 49 -2.74 15.09 -11.37
CA MET A 49 -3.30 13.79 -11.02
C MET A 49 -2.99 12.73 -12.08
N SER A 50 -3.05 13.09 -13.37
CA SER A 50 -2.71 12.17 -14.45
C SER A 50 -1.32 11.58 -14.31
N ARG A 51 -0.35 12.38 -13.87
CA ARG A 51 1.02 11.90 -13.63
C ARG A 51 1.07 10.89 -12.48
N HIS A 52 0.38 11.17 -11.40
CA HIS A 52 0.32 10.24 -10.27
C HIS A 52 -0.38 8.93 -10.64
N LEU A 53 -1.47 9.02 -11.39
CA LEU A 53 -2.20 7.84 -11.86
C LEU A 53 -1.34 7.00 -12.81
N LYS A 54 -0.53 7.65 -13.65
CA LYS A 54 0.40 6.94 -14.52
C LYS A 54 1.43 6.15 -13.71
N VAL A 55 2.01 6.76 -12.68
CA VAL A 55 2.96 6.07 -11.80
C VAL A 55 2.30 4.87 -11.13
N LEU A 56 1.12 5.06 -10.56
CA LEU A 56 0.38 3.97 -9.91
C LEU A 56 0.06 2.83 -10.88
N ARG A 57 -0.31 3.17 -12.11
CA ARG A 57 -0.60 2.18 -13.13
C ARG A 57 0.66 1.45 -13.59
N ASP A 58 1.73 2.18 -13.87
CA ASP A 58 3.01 1.61 -14.31
C ASP A 58 3.60 0.68 -13.24
N ARG A 59 3.36 0.99 -11.99
CA ARG A 59 3.83 0.19 -10.86
C ARG A 59 2.86 -0.91 -10.44
N GLY A 60 1.73 -1.03 -11.14
CA GLY A 60 0.81 -2.15 -10.98
C GLY A 60 -0.18 -2.05 -9.82
N LEU A 61 -0.36 -0.86 -9.24
CA LEU A 61 -1.31 -0.68 -8.13
C LEU A 61 -2.72 -0.36 -8.59
N VAL A 62 -2.87 0.19 -9.79
CA VAL A 62 -4.18 0.51 -10.35
C VAL A 62 -4.31 -0.01 -11.77
N ASP A 63 -5.55 -0.31 -12.16
CA ASP A 63 -5.96 -0.61 -13.52
C ASP A 63 -6.87 0.48 -14.03
N VAL A 64 -6.94 0.58 -15.35
CA VAL A 64 -7.83 1.50 -16.05
C VAL A 64 -8.80 0.67 -16.89
N GLU A 65 -10.09 0.95 -16.72
CA GLU A 65 -11.14 0.41 -17.56
C GLU A 65 -11.71 1.53 -18.42
N MET A 66 -11.76 1.30 -19.73
CA MET A 66 -12.38 2.25 -20.64
C MET A 66 -13.87 1.96 -20.72
N LEU A 67 -14.70 2.95 -20.37
CA LEU A 67 -16.12 2.84 -20.55
C LEU A 67 -16.45 3.04 -22.04
N THR A 68 -17.26 2.14 -22.60
CA THR A 68 -17.46 2.02 -24.05
C THR A 68 -18.17 3.20 -24.70
N ASP A 69 -18.90 4.01 -23.93
CA ASP A 69 -19.78 5.03 -24.48
C ASP A 69 -19.24 6.45 -24.35
N ASP A 70 -18.08 6.63 -23.72
CA ASP A 70 -17.54 7.96 -23.48
C ASP A 70 -16.02 7.92 -23.48
N ALA A 71 -15.39 8.66 -24.41
CA ALA A 71 -13.93 8.79 -24.46
C ALA A 71 -13.35 9.37 -23.18
N ARG A 72 -14.17 10.03 -22.34
CA ARG A 72 -13.76 10.55 -21.02
C ARG A 72 -13.98 9.54 -19.90
N GLY A 73 -14.56 8.38 -20.22
CA GLY A 73 -14.92 7.36 -19.25
C GLY A 73 -13.78 6.45 -18.89
N ARG A 74 -12.67 6.97 -18.39
CA ARG A 74 -11.61 6.15 -17.81
C ARG A 74 -11.93 5.95 -16.33
N LEU A 75 -12.08 4.69 -15.97
CA LEU A 75 -12.37 4.30 -14.61
C LEU A 75 -11.15 3.62 -14.01
N TYR A 76 -10.62 4.20 -12.94
CA TYR A 76 -9.47 3.66 -12.24
C TYR A 76 -9.91 2.82 -11.06
N ARG A 77 -9.27 1.67 -10.87
CA ARG A 77 -9.56 0.77 -9.75
C ARG A 77 -8.27 0.26 -9.16
N LEU A 78 -8.29 -0.10 -7.87
CA LEU A 78 -7.15 -0.75 -7.24
C LEU A 78 -6.96 -2.15 -7.78
N ARG A 79 -5.70 -2.55 -7.92
CA ARG A 79 -5.32 -3.95 -8.12
C ARG A 79 -4.99 -4.54 -6.77
N PRO A 80 -5.73 -5.55 -6.33
CA PRO A 80 -5.51 -6.10 -4.99
C PRO A 80 -4.24 -6.92 -4.87
N ASP A 81 -3.72 -7.51 -5.95
CA ASP A 81 -2.57 -8.42 -5.91
C ASP A 81 -1.33 -7.79 -5.30
N ARG A 82 -1.04 -6.52 -5.63
CA ARG A 82 0.13 -5.82 -5.08
C ARG A 82 -0.03 -5.53 -3.59
N LEU A 83 -1.22 -5.17 -3.16
CA LEU A 83 -1.51 -4.90 -1.76
C LEU A 83 -1.54 -6.19 -0.94
N VAL A 84 -2.00 -7.30 -1.54
CA VAL A 84 -1.95 -8.62 -0.90
C VAL A 84 -0.48 -9.02 -0.68
N ALA A 85 0.39 -8.82 -1.67
CA ALA A 85 1.82 -9.11 -1.53
C ALA A 85 2.46 -8.27 -0.43
N LEU A 86 2.10 -6.99 -0.36
CA LEU A 86 2.58 -6.10 0.71
C LEU A 86 2.12 -6.58 2.08
N GLN A 87 0.86 -6.98 2.21
CA GLN A 87 0.32 -7.48 3.47
C GLN A 87 1.06 -8.74 3.91
N ALA A 88 1.32 -9.65 2.97
CA ALA A 88 2.05 -10.89 3.27
C ALA A 88 3.45 -10.59 3.81
N TRP A 89 4.14 -9.62 3.21
CA TRP A 89 5.45 -9.21 3.67
C TRP A 89 5.38 -8.57 5.06
N LEU A 90 4.41 -7.71 5.29
CA LEU A 90 4.20 -7.08 6.60
C LEU A 90 3.89 -8.12 7.67
N ASP A 91 3.10 -9.14 7.34
CA ASP A 91 2.77 -10.22 8.27
C ASP A 91 4.03 -10.98 8.69
N GLN A 92 4.93 -11.24 7.75
CA GLN A 92 6.21 -11.88 8.05
C GLN A 92 7.08 -11.03 8.96
N VAL A 93 7.16 -9.73 8.68
CA VAL A 93 7.95 -8.80 9.50
C VAL A 93 7.35 -8.73 10.90
N GLN A 94 6.03 -8.61 11.00
CA GLN A 94 5.35 -8.54 12.30
C GLN A 94 5.53 -9.83 13.12
N ALA A 95 5.44 -10.99 12.45
CA ALA A 95 5.65 -12.27 13.14
C ALA A 95 7.07 -12.37 13.70
N TYR A 96 8.05 -11.96 12.94
CA TYR A 96 9.44 -11.93 13.40
C TYR A 96 9.60 -10.99 14.60
N TRP A 97 9.11 -9.76 14.49
CA TRP A 97 9.22 -8.78 15.57
C TRP A 97 8.43 -9.21 16.82
N ALA A 98 7.24 -9.77 16.64
CA ALA A 98 6.44 -10.28 17.76
C ALA A 98 7.20 -11.36 18.52
N GLN A 99 7.87 -12.25 17.80
CA GLN A 99 8.70 -13.29 18.41
C GLN A 99 9.88 -12.69 19.17
N GLN A 100 10.57 -11.72 18.57
CA GLN A 100 11.71 -11.08 19.21
C GLN A 100 11.28 -10.29 20.46
N LEU A 101 10.18 -9.54 20.36
CA LEU A 101 9.66 -8.77 21.48
C LEU A 101 9.13 -9.69 22.58
N GLY A 102 8.52 -10.80 22.22
CA GLY A 102 8.07 -11.81 23.20
C GLY A 102 9.24 -12.38 23.98
N SER A 103 10.32 -12.77 23.27
CA SER A 103 11.53 -13.28 23.92
C SER A 103 12.18 -12.24 24.82
N PHE A 104 12.23 -11.00 24.37
CA PHE A 104 12.77 -9.90 25.16
C PHE A 104 11.93 -9.66 26.42
N LYS A 105 10.62 -9.67 26.28
CA LYS A 105 9.71 -9.50 27.40
C LYS A 105 9.86 -10.61 28.43
N GLU A 106 9.94 -11.86 27.98
CA GLU A 106 10.15 -13.01 28.87
C GLU A 106 11.45 -12.87 29.64
N HIS A 107 12.52 -12.49 28.95
CA HIS A 107 13.83 -12.30 29.58
C HIS A 107 13.76 -11.20 30.64
N ALA A 108 13.14 -10.08 30.31
CA ALA A 108 12.98 -8.96 31.24
C ALA A 108 12.16 -9.34 32.47
N GLU A 109 11.08 -10.08 32.25
CA GLU A 109 10.22 -10.54 33.34
C GLU A 109 10.96 -11.53 34.26
N ARG A 110 11.71 -12.48 33.70
CA ARG A 110 12.52 -13.39 34.51
C ARG A 110 13.56 -12.67 35.35
N THR A 111 14.25 -11.71 34.73
CA THR A 111 15.27 -10.92 35.44
C THR A 111 14.62 -10.07 36.53
N ARG A 112 13.50 -9.43 36.23
CA ARG A 112 12.79 -8.59 37.17
C ARG A 112 12.17 -9.43 38.29
N GLY A 113 11.61 -10.59 37.96
CA GLY A 113 11.03 -11.51 38.95
C GLY A 113 12.06 -12.02 39.91
N GLY A 114 13.27 -12.34 39.45
CA GLY A 114 14.37 -12.77 40.27
C GLY A 114 14.85 -11.70 41.23
N SER A 115 14.81 -10.43 40.83
CA SER A 115 15.26 -9.33 41.65
C SER A 115 14.20 -8.77 42.63
N SER A 116 12.94 -9.01 42.36
CA SER A 116 11.83 -8.47 43.14
C SER A 116 11.35 -9.36 44.26
N ARG A 117 11.84 -10.58 44.37
CA ARG A 117 11.48 -11.48 45.45
C ARG A 117 12.47 -11.28 46.64
N PRO A 118 11.94 -11.02 47.80
CA PRO A 118 12.76 -10.98 49.00
C PRO A 118 13.36 -12.33 49.38
#